data_eca722e09ce06e256cc261c130d7c836
#
_entry.id   eca722e09ce06e256cc261c130d7c836
#
_cell.length_a   1.000
_cell.length_b   1.000
_cell.length_c   1.000
_cell.angle_alpha   90.00
_cell.angle_beta   90.00
_cell.angle_gamma   90.00
#
_symmetry.space_group_name_H-M   'P 1'
#
loop_
_entity.id
_entity.type
_entity.pdbx_description
1 polymer ?
#
loop_
_entity_poly.entity_id
_entity_poly.type
_entity_poly.pdbx_seq_one_letter_code
_entity_poly.pdbx_strand_id
1 'polypeptide(L)'
;MARSAQSSCNGDGADVLKKQFGRLKVAGLPPNLTFQLSTFNMKQLLVRDLMTVGVPTCKWDVPIVDIARFLLEKNAEAMCVLDAEGHGIGVVSVDELVWAYAREGYETLTAEDIMSEGVPELPTDIPLALAAQMMKDKGIRIAYMLHNSAGIIYPAAFISYRHILRHMAAKDEKDLKDLGLAAERKSPIEQFIERRDEARKRSGLI
;
A
#
# COMPACT_ATOMS: atom_id res chain seq x y z
N MET A 1 -43.96 38.15 -12.31
CA MET A 1 -43.83 38.01 -10.86
C MET A 1 -43.18 36.66 -10.57
N ALA A 2 -41.88 36.64 -10.35
CA ALA A 2 -41.08 35.46 -10.09
C ALA A 2 -40.67 35.50 -8.64
N ARG A 3 -40.91 34.42 -7.90
CA ARG A 3 -40.34 34.21 -6.54
C ARG A 3 -39.33 33.09 -6.56
N SER A 4 -38.15 33.47 -6.19
CA SER A 4 -36.99 32.67 -5.87
C SER A 4 -37.27 31.69 -4.72
N ALA A 5 -36.84 30.44 -4.90
CA ALA A 5 -36.65 29.49 -3.78
C ALA A 5 -35.19 29.10 -3.71
N GLN A 6 -34.47 29.68 -2.74
CA GLN A 6 -33.18 29.18 -2.27
C GLN A 6 -33.43 27.99 -1.35
N SER A 7 -32.88 26.85 -1.69
CA SER A 7 -32.87 25.66 -0.86
C SER A 7 -31.46 25.52 -0.28
N SER A 8 -31.36 25.74 1.03
CA SER A 8 -30.20 25.53 1.86
C SER A 8 -30.01 24.02 2.11
N CYS A 9 -28.93 23.44 1.64
CA CYS A 9 -28.46 22.12 2.08
C CYS A 9 -27.44 22.32 3.20
N ASN A 10 -27.90 22.18 4.42
CA ASN A 10 -27.02 22.06 5.60
C ASN A 10 -27.46 20.86 6.46
N GLY A 11 -26.54 19.92 6.68
CA GLY A 11 -26.35 19.36 8.01
C GLY A 11 -27.09 18.11 8.42
N ASP A 12 -27.08 16.99 7.67
CA ASP A 12 -27.67 15.73 8.21
C ASP A 12 -26.76 14.48 8.11
N GLY A 13 -25.54 14.61 7.62
CA GLY A 13 -24.62 13.45 7.52
C GLY A 13 -23.95 13.04 8.85
N ALA A 14 -23.77 13.97 9.77
CA ALA A 14 -23.05 13.72 11.02
C ALA A 14 -23.91 13.07 12.12
N ASP A 15 -25.22 13.29 12.10
CA ASP A 15 -26.13 12.76 13.12
C ASP A 15 -26.59 11.31 12.84
N VAL A 16 -26.56 10.87 11.61
CA VAL A 16 -26.89 9.49 11.23
C VAL A 16 -25.80 8.52 11.71
N LEU A 17 -24.54 8.92 11.65
CA LEU A 17 -23.41 8.10 12.13
C LEU A 17 -23.37 7.98 13.66
N LYS A 18 -23.75 9.02 14.40
CA LYS A 18 -23.82 8.95 15.86
C LYS A 18 -24.93 8.04 16.38
N LYS A 19 -26.03 7.86 15.65
CA LYS A 19 -27.12 6.97 16.02
C LYS A 19 -26.82 5.48 15.82
N GLN A 20 -25.92 5.13 14.90
CA GLN A 20 -25.62 3.74 14.57
C GLN A 20 -24.54 3.11 15.46
N PHE A 21 -23.68 3.92 16.10
CA PHE A 21 -22.64 3.46 17.01
C PHE A 21 -22.93 3.65 18.51
N GLY A 22 -24.11 4.11 18.85
CA GLY A 22 -24.48 4.53 20.22
C GLY A 22 -24.95 3.43 21.18
N ARG A 23 -24.96 2.14 20.82
CA ARG A 23 -25.45 1.06 21.71
C ARG A 23 -24.75 -0.27 21.49
N LEU A 24 -23.50 -0.38 21.91
CA LEU A 24 -22.92 -1.66 22.27
C LEU A 24 -22.50 -1.60 23.74
N LYS A 25 -23.43 -1.93 24.63
CA LYS A 25 -23.10 -2.28 26.01
C LYS A 25 -22.51 -3.68 26.00
N VAL A 26 -21.18 -3.78 25.99
CA VAL A 26 -20.50 -5.03 26.28
C VAL A 26 -20.37 -5.11 27.81
N ALA A 27 -21.22 -5.91 28.42
CA ALA A 27 -21.13 -6.24 29.84
C ALA A 27 -19.90 -7.16 30.03
N GLY A 28 -18.93 -6.72 30.87
CA GLY A 28 -17.85 -7.60 31.33
C GLY A 28 -16.41 -7.05 31.22
N LEU A 29 -16.17 -5.77 30.95
CA LEU A 29 -14.81 -5.22 31.05
C LEU A 29 -14.55 -4.63 32.44
N PRO A 30 -13.33 -4.84 33.02
CA PRO A 30 -12.95 -4.26 34.31
C PRO A 30 -12.90 -2.72 34.22
N PRO A 31 -13.22 -2.01 35.33
CA PRO A 31 -13.42 -0.56 35.32
C PRO A 31 -12.18 0.31 35.10
N ASN A 32 -11.02 -0.27 34.83
CA ASN A 32 -9.75 0.46 34.68
C ASN A 32 -9.24 0.59 33.24
N LEU A 33 -10.02 0.17 32.23
CA LEU A 33 -9.73 0.49 30.85
C LEU A 33 -10.54 1.73 30.43
N THR A 34 -10.35 2.83 31.15
CA THR A 34 -10.55 4.13 30.52
C THR A 34 -9.45 4.25 29.47
N PHE A 35 -9.78 3.77 28.28
CA PHE A 35 -9.06 4.15 27.07
C PHE A 35 -9.17 5.68 27.03
N GLN A 36 -8.19 6.36 27.63
CA GLN A 36 -7.96 7.74 27.32
C GLN A 36 -7.72 7.76 25.81
N LEU A 37 -8.78 8.03 25.07
CA LEU A 37 -8.70 8.72 23.81
C LEU A 37 -8.04 10.07 24.14
N SER A 38 -6.73 10.03 24.47
CA SER A 38 -5.89 11.18 24.29
C SER A 38 -6.12 11.51 22.82
N THR A 39 -6.79 12.61 22.59
CA THR A 39 -6.94 13.29 21.33
C THR A 39 -5.54 13.67 20.85
N PHE A 40 -4.76 12.67 20.50
CA PHE A 40 -3.71 12.81 19.54
C PHE A 40 -4.45 13.15 18.27
N ASN A 41 -4.40 14.43 17.93
CA ASN A 41 -4.88 14.96 16.66
C ASN A 41 -3.96 14.40 15.57
N MET A 42 -3.92 13.09 15.47
CA MET A 42 -3.25 12.38 14.37
C MET A 42 -4.12 12.70 13.15
N LYS A 43 -3.65 13.65 12.37
CA LYS A 43 -4.07 13.85 10.99
C LYS A 43 -4.36 12.47 10.42
N GLN A 44 -5.61 12.19 10.11
CA GLN A 44 -6.05 10.85 9.71
C GLN A 44 -5.19 10.41 8.53
N LEU A 45 -4.23 9.51 8.77
CA LEU A 45 -3.29 9.05 7.75
C LEU A 45 -4.05 8.27 6.68
N LEU A 46 -3.77 8.60 5.45
CA LEU A 46 -4.30 7.96 4.27
C LEU A 46 -3.30 6.94 3.73
N VAL A 47 -3.78 6.01 2.91
CA VAL A 47 -2.92 4.99 2.27
C VAL A 47 -1.73 5.63 1.56
N ARG A 48 -1.96 6.73 0.81
CA ARG A 48 -0.91 7.46 0.08
C ARG A 48 0.22 8.00 0.97
N ASP A 49 -0.05 8.22 2.26
CA ASP A 49 0.94 8.77 3.19
C ASP A 49 1.97 7.71 3.65
N LEU A 50 1.60 6.41 3.57
CA LEU A 50 2.43 5.28 4.00
C LEU A 50 2.92 4.38 2.87
N MET A 51 2.28 4.39 1.70
CA MET A 51 2.66 3.49 0.61
C MET A 51 4.08 3.78 0.11
N THR A 52 4.77 2.73 -0.33
CA THR A 52 6.06 2.85 -1.01
C THR A 52 5.84 3.04 -2.51
N VAL A 53 6.50 4.05 -3.08
CA VAL A 53 6.53 4.28 -4.53
C VAL A 53 7.64 3.44 -5.15
N GLY A 54 7.34 2.82 -6.29
CA GLY A 54 8.21 1.84 -6.92
C GLY A 54 7.91 0.43 -6.41
N VAL A 55 7.46 -0.41 -7.32
CA VAL A 55 7.04 -1.78 -7.04
C VAL A 55 8.06 -2.75 -7.62
N PRO A 56 8.52 -3.76 -6.87
CA PRO A 56 9.28 -4.86 -7.45
C PRO A 56 8.42 -5.58 -8.50
N THR A 57 8.95 -5.72 -9.71
CA THR A 57 8.25 -6.39 -10.81
C THR A 57 9.12 -7.44 -11.45
N CYS A 58 8.53 -8.47 -12.00
CA CYS A 58 9.18 -9.47 -12.84
C CYS A 58 8.31 -9.77 -14.07
N LYS A 59 8.91 -10.43 -15.07
CA LYS A 59 8.16 -10.98 -16.18
C LYS A 59 7.52 -12.31 -15.77
N TRP A 60 6.52 -12.73 -16.53
CA TRP A 60 5.77 -13.97 -16.31
C TRP A 60 6.62 -15.24 -16.45
N ASP A 61 7.71 -15.19 -17.25
CA ASP A 61 8.61 -16.30 -17.55
C ASP A 61 9.82 -16.44 -16.60
N VAL A 62 9.92 -15.61 -15.56
CA VAL A 62 11.04 -15.63 -14.60
C VAL A 62 10.95 -16.87 -13.72
N PRO A 63 12.06 -17.66 -13.56
CA PRO A 63 12.10 -18.80 -12.65
C PRO A 63 11.82 -18.39 -11.19
N ILE A 64 11.02 -19.18 -10.48
CA ILE A 64 10.64 -18.86 -9.09
C ILE A 64 11.83 -18.81 -8.14
N VAL A 65 12.90 -19.57 -8.42
CA VAL A 65 14.13 -19.56 -7.63
C VAL A 65 14.79 -18.18 -7.66
N ASP A 66 14.76 -17.50 -8.81
CA ASP A 66 15.33 -16.16 -8.95
C ASP A 66 14.45 -15.10 -8.27
N ILE A 67 13.12 -15.30 -8.31
CA ILE A 67 12.19 -14.47 -7.53
C ILE A 67 12.47 -14.62 -6.03
N ALA A 68 12.62 -15.84 -5.54
CA ALA A 68 12.93 -16.10 -4.14
C ALA A 68 14.25 -15.43 -3.70
N ARG A 69 15.31 -15.51 -4.52
CA ARG A 69 16.58 -14.81 -4.26
C ARG A 69 16.40 -13.29 -4.18
N PHE A 70 15.66 -12.73 -5.13
CA PHE A 70 15.38 -11.30 -5.17
C PHE A 70 14.63 -10.84 -3.92
N LEU A 71 13.56 -11.56 -3.52
CA LEU A 71 12.78 -11.21 -2.33
C LEU A 71 13.63 -11.22 -1.06
N LEU A 72 14.52 -12.21 -0.91
CA LEU A 72 15.45 -12.29 0.22
C LEU A 72 16.47 -11.16 0.20
N GLU A 73 17.11 -10.91 -0.94
CA GLU A 73 18.12 -9.86 -1.09
C GLU A 73 17.58 -8.46 -0.83
N LYS A 74 16.41 -8.16 -1.37
CA LYS A 74 15.76 -6.84 -1.22
C LYS A 74 14.87 -6.72 0.02
N ASN A 75 14.75 -7.80 0.82
CA ASN A 75 13.83 -7.85 1.95
C ASN A 75 12.41 -7.44 1.54
N ALA A 76 11.99 -7.88 0.35
CA ALA A 76 10.68 -7.63 -0.22
C ALA A 76 9.70 -8.76 0.11
N GLU A 77 8.40 -8.46 0.12
CA GLU A 77 7.35 -9.43 0.50
C GLU A 77 6.66 -10.05 -0.72
N ALA A 78 6.72 -9.37 -1.86
CA ALA A 78 6.14 -9.84 -3.12
C ALA A 78 6.71 -9.08 -4.33
N MET A 79 6.47 -9.64 -5.52
CA MET A 79 6.70 -9.01 -6.83
C MET A 79 5.41 -9.01 -7.63
N CYS A 80 5.17 -7.96 -8.39
CA CYS A 80 4.10 -7.93 -9.36
C CYS A 80 4.59 -8.52 -10.68
N VAL A 81 3.81 -9.43 -11.26
CA VAL A 81 4.13 -10.07 -12.54
C VAL A 81 3.56 -9.23 -13.67
N LEU A 82 4.39 -8.97 -14.66
CA LEU A 82 4.03 -8.19 -15.84
C LEU A 82 3.95 -9.09 -17.08
N ASP A 83 3.00 -8.79 -17.96
CA ASP A 83 2.94 -9.37 -19.30
C ASP A 83 3.99 -8.73 -20.26
N ALA A 84 3.93 -9.13 -21.52
CA ALA A 84 4.84 -8.64 -22.56
C ALA A 84 4.64 -7.14 -22.85
N GLU A 85 3.44 -6.64 -22.66
CA GLU A 85 3.04 -5.24 -22.87
C GLU A 85 3.35 -4.35 -21.66
N GLY A 86 3.63 -4.96 -20.50
CA GLY A 86 3.93 -4.27 -19.24
C GLY A 86 2.72 -4.07 -18.32
N HIS A 87 1.61 -4.75 -18.57
CA HIS A 87 0.47 -4.75 -17.66
C HIS A 87 0.75 -5.65 -16.45
N GLY A 88 0.30 -5.24 -15.28
CA GLY A 88 0.29 -6.08 -14.10
C GLY A 88 -0.78 -7.16 -14.21
N ILE A 89 -0.37 -8.42 -14.32
CA ILE A 89 -1.26 -9.57 -14.51
C ILE A 89 -1.45 -10.43 -13.26
N GLY A 90 -0.50 -10.38 -12.33
CA GLY A 90 -0.56 -11.18 -11.10
C GLY A 90 0.47 -10.75 -10.07
N VAL A 91 0.52 -11.48 -8.97
CA VAL A 91 1.45 -11.25 -7.86
C VAL A 91 2.06 -12.57 -7.41
N VAL A 92 3.37 -12.60 -7.23
CA VAL A 92 4.09 -13.67 -6.53
C VAL A 92 4.58 -13.14 -5.19
N SER A 93 4.04 -13.65 -4.11
CA SER A 93 4.46 -13.35 -2.75
C SER A 93 5.24 -14.51 -2.13
N VAL A 94 5.72 -14.28 -0.90
CA VAL A 94 6.36 -15.35 -0.11
C VAL A 94 5.41 -16.56 0.05
N ASP A 95 4.10 -16.34 0.16
CA ASP A 95 3.13 -17.43 0.35
C ASP A 95 3.07 -18.34 -0.89
N GLU A 96 2.98 -17.78 -2.12
CA GLU A 96 2.98 -18.56 -3.36
C GLU A 96 4.27 -19.36 -3.53
N LEU A 97 5.44 -18.77 -3.19
CA LEU A 97 6.72 -19.46 -3.25
C LEU A 97 6.80 -20.62 -2.27
N VAL A 98 6.32 -20.45 -1.03
CA VAL A 98 6.30 -21.51 -0.01
C VAL A 98 5.38 -22.66 -0.42
N TRP A 99 4.22 -22.34 -1.02
CA TRP A 99 3.32 -23.38 -1.54
C TRP A 99 3.88 -24.08 -2.78
N ALA A 100 4.58 -23.36 -3.64
CA ALA A 100 5.26 -23.96 -4.78
C ALA A 100 6.36 -24.93 -4.35
N TYR A 101 7.10 -24.61 -3.29
CA TYR A 101 8.17 -25.47 -2.75
C TYR A 101 7.68 -26.89 -2.36
N ALA A 102 6.41 -27.03 -2.01
CA ALA A 102 5.82 -28.34 -1.71
C ALA A 102 5.52 -29.20 -2.96
N ARG A 103 5.71 -28.66 -4.17
CA ARG A 103 5.47 -29.39 -5.43
C ARG A 103 6.77 -30.07 -5.90
N GLU A 104 6.64 -31.29 -6.47
CA GLU A 104 7.77 -31.93 -7.16
C GLU A 104 8.19 -31.10 -8.37
N GLY A 105 9.50 -30.92 -8.56
CA GLY A 105 10.06 -30.17 -9.69
C GLY A 105 9.85 -28.65 -9.59
N TYR A 106 9.65 -28.12 -8.40
CA TYR A 106 9.44 -26.68 -8.21
C TYR A 106 10.54 -25.80 -8.83
N GLU A 107 11.75 -26.31 -8.95
CA GLU A 107 12.89 -25.57 -9.52
C GLU A 107 12.68 -25.17 -11.00
N THR A 108 11.76 -25.84 -11.70
CA THR A 108 11.43 -25.59 -13.10
C THR A 108 10.24 -24.66 -13.30
N LEU A 109 9.55 -24.30 -12.21
CA LEU A 109 8.39 -23.42 -12.27
C LEU A 109 8.79 -21.96 -12.51
N THR A 110 7.90 -21.25 -13.18
CA THR A 110 8.01 -19.82 -13.48
C THR A 110 7.01 -18.99 -12.67
N ALA A 111 7.11 -17.66 -12.76
CA ALA A 111 6.17 -16.75 -12.10
C ALA A 111 4.71 -17.05 -12.48
N GLU A 112 4.45 -17.33 -13.77
CA GLU A 112 3.11 -17.64 -14.29
C GLU A 112 2.49 -18.89 -13.65
N ASP A 113 3.32 -19.92 -13.39
CA ASP A 113 2.86 -21.18 -12.82
C ASP A 113 2.35 -21.08 -11.38
N ILE A 114 2.74 -20.03 -10.66
CA ILE A 114 2.46 -19.90 -9.23
C ILE A 114 1.79 -18.59 -8.82
N MET A 115 1.78 -17.57 -9.69
CA MET A 115 1.22 -16.26 -9.33
C MET A 115 -0.26 -16.35 -8.97
N SER A 116 -0.67 -15.54 -8.02
CA SER A 116 -2.08 -15.23 -7.82
C SER A 116 -2.56 -14.33 -8.96
N GLU A 117 -3.67 -14.69 -9.61
CA GLU A 117 -4.21 -13.92 -10.73
C GLU A 117 -4.71 -12.54 -10.29
N GLY A 118 -4.42 -11.55 -11.11
CA GLY A 118 -4.80 -10.16 -10.89
C GLY A 118 -3.92 -9.45 -9.87
N VAL A 119 -3.98 -8.14 -9.88
CA VAL A 119 -3.21 -7.28 -8.96
C VAL A 119 -4.18 -6.67 -7.95
N PRO A 120 -4.07 -7.02 -6.65
CA PRO A 120 -4.96 -6.48 -5.63
C PRO A 120 -4.82 -4.97 -5.52
N GLU A 121 -5.88 -4.22 -5.75
CA GLU A 121 -5.88 -2.77 -5.74
C GLU A 121 -6.57 -2.19 -4.51
N LEU A 122 -6.04 -1.06 -4.00
CA LEU A 122 -6.66 -0.23 -2.98
C LEU A 122 -6.65 1.25 -3.39
N PRO A 123 -7.73 2.00 -3.09
CA PRO A 123 -7.74 3.45 -3.24
C PRO A 123 -6.70 4.11 -2.33
N THR A 124 -6.03 5.12 -2.83
CA THR A 124 -4.97 5.83 -2.09
C THR A 124 -5.48 6.86 -1.11
N ASP A 125 -6.71 7.35 -1.33
CA ASP A 125 -7.34 8.45 -0.58
C ASP A 125 -8.23 7.98 0.56
N ILE A 126 -8.14 6.71 0.95
CA ILE A 126 -8.88 6.16 2.07
C ILE A 126 -8.03 6.17 3.35
N PRO A 127 -8.68 6.26 4.53
CA PRO A 127 -8.01 6.11 5.81
C PRO A 127 -7.29 4.78 5.95
N LEU A 128 -6.12 4.80 6.58
CA LEU A 128 -5.31 3.59 6.77
C LEU A 128 -6.05 2.48 7.53
N ALA A 129 -6.88 2.84 8.51
CA ALA A 129 -7.71 1.87 9.26
C ALA A 129 -8.73 1.16 8.35
N LEU A 130 -9.33 1.89 7.39
CA LEU A 130 -10.24 1.30 6.42
C LEU A 130 -9.48 0.40 5.43
N ALA A 131 -8.30 0.82 4.98
CA ALA A 131 -7.45 -0.01 4.14
C ALA A 131 -7.08 -1.33 4.83
N ALA A 132 -6.70 -1.29 6.12
CA ALA A 132 -6.40 -2.48 6.91
C ALA A 132 -7.62 -3.44 6.97
N GLN A 133 -8.83 -2.90 7.16
CA GLN A 133 -10.06 -3.70 7.16
C GLN A 133 -10.30 -4.33 5.78
N MET A 134 -10.18 -3.55 4.69
CA MET A 134 -10.36 -4.06 3.32
C MET A 134 -9.35 -5.16 2.98
N MET A 135 -8.08 -4.99 3.37
CA MET A 135 -7.04 -6.01 3.17
C MET A 135 -7.37 -7.29 3.92
N LYS A 136 -7.84 -7.18 5.18
CA LYS A 136 -8.29 -8.33 5.98
C LYS A 136 -9.46 -9.05 5.31
N ASP A 137 -10.50 -8.31 4.90
CA ASP A 137 -11.72 -8.87 4.32
C ASP A 137 -11.45 -9.57 2.97
N LYS A 138 -10.48 -9.06 2.21
CA LYS A 138 -10.00 -9.67 0.95
C LYS A 138 -8.96 -10.78 1.17
N GLY A 139 -8.46 -10.99 2.38
CA GLY A 139 -7.40 -11.96 2.65
C GLY A 139 -6.04 -11.63 2.01
N ILE A 140 -5.78 -10.37 1.69
CA ILE A 140 -4.55 -9.92 1.02
C ILE A 140 -3.60 -9.24 2.02
N ARG A 141 -2.30 -9.49 1.89
CA ARG A 141 -1.25 -8.88 2.73
C ARG A 141 -0.59 -7.69 2.08
N ILE A 142 -0.69 -7.60 0.76
CA ILE A 142 -0.15 -6.53 -0.08
C ILE A 142 -1.25 -6.04 -1.00
N ALA A 143 -1.31 -4.75 -1.20
CA ALA A 143 -2.18 -4.11 -2.19
C ALA A 143 -1.42 -3.02 -2.94
N TYR A 144 -1.84 -2.77 -4.15
CA TYR A 144 -1.13 -1.90 -5.08
C TYR A 144 -1.98 -0.70 -5.47
N MET A 145 -1.32 0.35 -5.85
CA MET A 145 -1.88 1.45 -6.62
C MET A 145 -1.50 1.23 -8.07
N LEU A 146 -2.49 1.03 -8.91
CA LEU A 146 -2.30 0.91 -10.35
C LEU A 146 -2.32 2.29 -11.01
N HIS A 147 -1.47 2.47 -11.99
CA HIS A 147 -1.43 3.67 -12.83
C HIS A 147 -1.65 3.27 -14.29
N ASN A 148 -2.45 4.06 -14.99
CA ASN A 148 -2.68 3.88 -16.40
C ASN A 148 -1.90 4.94 -17.18
N SER A 149 -0.98 4.53 -18.03
CA SER A 149 -0.25 5.41 -18.94
C SER A 149 -0.32 4.86 -20.34
N ALA A 150 -0.91 5.64 -21.24
CA ALA A 150 -1.07 5.28 -22.65
C ALA A 150 -1.76 3.90 -22.88
N GLY A 151 -2.68 3.52 -22.00
CA GLY A 151 -3.37 2.24 -22.07
C GLY A 151 -2.72 1.10 -21.30
N ILE A 152 -1.48 1.25 -20.83
CA ILE A 152 -0.77 0.25 -20.03
C ILE A 152 -1.12 0.48 -18.55
N ILE A 153 -1.63 -0.56 -17.90
CA ILE A 153 -1.96 -0.55 -16.46
C ILE A 153 -0.84 -1.25 -15.70
N TYR A 154 -0.08 -0.49 -14.91
CA TYR A 154 1.06 -1.02 -14.17
C TYR A 154 1.05 -0.60 -12.71
N PRO A 155 1.69 -1.39 -11.80
CA PRO A 155 1.76 -1.07 -10.39
C PRO A 155 2.78 0.06 -10.15
N ALA A 156 2.32 1.19 -9.61
CA ALA A 156 3.16 2.36 -9.35
C ALA A 156 3.63 2.44 -7.89
N ALA A 157 2.80 1.99 -6.96
CA ALA A 157 3.09 1.98 -5.53
C ALA A 157 2.40 0.80 -4.86
N PHE A 158 2.81 0.47 -3.63
CA PHE A 158 2.20 -0.59 -2.85
C PHE A 158 2.13 -0.26 -1.37
N ILE A 159 1.20 -0.91 -0.68
CA ILE A 159 1.09 -0.94 0.78
C ILE A 159 1.02 -2.40 1.24
N SER A 160 1.70 -2.74 2.33
CA SER A 160 1.66 -4.08 2.93
C SER A 160 1.34 -4.02 4.41
N TYR A 161 1.08 -5.17 5.01
CA TYR A 161 0.93 -5.29 6.47
C TYR A 161 2.14 -4.74 7.22
N ARG A 162 3.35 -4.84 6.66
CA ARG A 162 4.56 -4.30 7.26
C ARG A 162 4.49 -2.77 7.41
N HIS A 163 3.91 -2.05 6.46
CA HIS A 163 3.69 -0.60 6.57
C HIS A 163 2.76 -0.27 7.73
N ILE A 164 1.67 -1.02 7.87
CA ILE A 164 0.70 -0.85 8.96
C ILE A 164 1.35 -1.16 10.31
N LEU A 165 2.12 -2.27 10.41
CA LEU A 165 2.82 -2.66 11.63
C LEU A 165 3.86 -1.62 12.05
N ARG A 166 4.63 -1.08 11.11
CA ARG A 166 5.59 -0.01 11.39
C ARG A 166 4.89 1.25 11.92
N HIS A 167 3.77 1.63 11.31
CA HIS A 167 2.96 2.74 11.81
C HIS A 167 2.40 2.47 13.21
N MET A 168 1.95 1.25 13.50
CA MET A 168 1.50 0.85 14.85
C MET A 168 2.62 0.89 15.89
N ALA A 169 3.84 0.53 15.49
CA ALA A 169 5.01 0.48 16.38
C ALA A 169 5.61 1.86 16.66
N ALA A 170 5.40 2.82 15.75
CA ALA A 170 5.95 4.17 15.89
C ALA A 170 5.30 4.92 17.04
N LYS A 171 6.11 5.54 17.90
CA LYS A 171 5.67 6.34 19.04
C LYS A 171 5.47 7.81 18.67
N ASP A 172 6.24 8.28 17.70
CA ASP A 172 6.23 9.66 17.22
C ASP A 172 6.62 9.74 15.73
N GLU A 173 6.60 10.96 15.17
CA GLU A 173 6.97 11.18 13.76
C GLU A 173 8.44 10.88 13.47
N LYS A 174 9.32 10.92 14.46
CA LYS A 174 10.73 10.59 14.31
C LYS A 174 10.90 9.09 14.15
N ASP A 175 10.22 8.30 15.00
CA ASP A 175 10.18 6.84 14.88
C ASP A 175 9.63 6.41 13.51
N LEU A 176 8.63 7.10 12.95
CA LEU A 176 8.14 6.83 11.61
C LEU A 176 9.22 7.00 10.55
N LYS A 177 10.06 8.04 10.66
CA LYS A 177 11.21 8.25 9.76
C LYS A 177 12.26 7.16 9.93
N ASP A 178 12.61 6.82 11.15
CA ASP A 178 13.61 5.80 11.47
C ASP A 178 13.17 4.40 11.02
N LEU A 179 11.87 4.12 11.03
CA LEU A 179 11.26 2.90 10.50
C LEU A 179 11.12 2.89 8.96
N GLY A 180 11.58 3.94 8.29
CA GLY A 180 11.58 4.06 6.83
C GLY A 180 10.21 4.37 6.21
N LEU A 181 9.23 4.81 7.01
CA LEU A 181 7.88 5.15 6.54
C LEU A 181 7.74 6.61 6.11
N ALA A 182 8.59 7.47 6.65
CA ALA A 182 8.66 8.88 6.31
C ALA A 182 10.01 9.20 5.66
N ALA A 183 10.42 8.41 4.66
CA ALA A 183 11.45 8.90 3.73
C ALA A 183 10.96 10.25 3.23
N GLU A 184 11.76 11.29 3.45
CA GLU A 184 11.45 12.61 2.88
C GLU A 184 11.20 12.38 1.40
N ARG A 185 9.94 12.50 0.99
CA ARG A 185 9.59 12.45 -0.42
C ARG A 185 10.19 13.70 -1.02
N LYS A 186 11.42 13.57 -1.55
CA LYS A 186 12.02 14.63 -2.32
C LYS A 186 10.99 15.05 -3.36
N SER A 187 10.71 16.32 -3.43
CA SER A 187 9.76 16.83 -4.42
C SER A 187 10.19 16.35 -5.83
N PRO A 188 9.28 16.19 -6.78
CA PRO A 188 9.65 15.84 -8.16
C PRO A 188 10.73 16.76 -8.73
N ILE A 189 10.74 18.01 -8.33
CA ILE A 189 11.75 19.02 -8.72
C ILE A 189 13.11 18.69 -8.12
N GLU A 190 13.19 18.32 -6.85
CA GLU A 190 14.45 17.94 -6.18
C GLU A 190 15.03 16.67 -6.78
N GLN A 191 14.19 15.66 -7.07
CA GLN A 191 14.63 14.45 -7.75
C GLN A 191 15.14 14.73 -9.17
N PHE A 192 14.49 15.63 -9.89
CA PHE A 192 14.93 16.05 -11.22
C PHE A 192 16.29 16.77 -11.15
N ILE A 193 16.46 17.68 -10.19
CA ILE A 193 17.72 18.41 -9.98
C ILE A 193 18.87 17.44 -9.66
N GLU A 194 18.66 16.50 -8.74
CA GLU A 194 19.65 15.48 -8.40
C GLU A 194 20.07 14.63 -9.60
N ARG A 195 19.09 14.09 -10.34
CA ARG A 195 19.38 13.29 -11.54
C ARG A 195 20.14 14.08 -12.61
N ARG A 196 19.76 15.34 -12.79
CA ARG A 196 20.47 16.25 -13.69
C ARG A 196 21.90 16.49 -13.24
N ASP A 197 22.12 16.73 -11.96
CA ASP A 197 23.44 17.02 -11.41
C ASP A 197 24.35 15.78 -11.38
N GLU A 198 23.78 14.59 -11.13
CA GLU A 198 24.48 13.31 -11.29
C GLU A 198 24.86 13.03 -12.76
N ALA A 199 23.96 13.33 -13.70
CA ALA A 199 24.25 13.20 -15.12
C ALA A 199 25.38 14.13 -15.57
N ARG A 200 25.41 15.37 -15.07
CA ARG A 200 26.50 16.33 -15.31
C ARG A 200 27.84 15.86 -14.76
N LYS A 201 27.85 15.31 -13.54
CA LYS A 201 29.05 14.73 -12.93
C LYS A 201 29.60 13.53 -13.75
N ARG A 202 28.70 12.69 -14.25
CA ARG A 202 29.10 11.54 -15.11
C ARG A 202 29.62 11.96 -16.48
N SER A 203 29.14 13.06 -17.02
CA SER A 203 29.57 13.60 -18.32
C SER A 203 30.83 14.48 -18.25
N GLY A 204 31.42 14.66 -17.06
CA GLY A 204 32.64 15.46 -16.90
C GLY A 204 32.48 16.96 -17.21
N LEU A 205 31.27 17.48 -17.13
CA LEU A 205 30.93 18.89 -17.42
C LEU A 205 31.01 19.82 -16.19
N ILE A 206 31.64 19.35 -15.10
CA ILE A 206 32.04 20.14 -13.93
C ILE A 206 33.38 19.61 -13.45
#